data_9c8b6b49f3f13f21ad01932df63a718e
#
_entry.id   9c8b6b49f3f13f21ad01932df63a718e
#
_cell.length_a   1.000
_cell.length_b   1.000
_cell.length_c   1.000
_cell.angle_alpha   90.00
_cell.angle_beta   90.00
_cell.angle_gamma   90.00
#
_symmetry.space_group_name_H-M   'P 1'
#
loop_
_entity.id
_entity.type
_entity.pdbx_description
1 polymer ?
#
loop_
_entity_poly.entity_id
_entity_poly.type
_entity_poly.pdbx_seq_one_letter_code
_entity_poly.pdbx_strand_id
1 'polypeptide(L)'
;MTNRMLPLALGVGVLALVLLGGIFGVLLSRPVSAAQAGVNGSRQITVIGTGEVKVTPDTANVQIGVQTDGATTQEALQANNDQLAAVIAKLKELGIDEKDIQTSGLNIYPRYNDDGTSISGYQVSNTLNVTIRNLAQAGDLLDGVVKAGANQVYGINLSVADASSFEAQAREAALKVAKQKAEQLAQASGGSVGQVLVVTESIGSVPVLPVAYAADMAAGNAKLAVQPGEQTISLQIQVTYELR
;
A
#
# COMPACT_ATOMS: atom_id res chain seq x y z
N MET A 1 70.23 63.80 -13.45
CA MET A 1 71.02 63.52 -12.25
C MET A 1 70.07 62.73 -11.33
N THR A 2 70.04 61.64 -11.57
CA THR A 2 70.27 60.25 -11.18
C THR A 2 69.79 59.91 -9.76
N ASN A 3 68.72 59.20 -9.79
CA ASN A 3 68.01 58.43 -8.78
C ASN A 3 68.90 57.53 -7.91
N ARG A 4 68.69 57.60 -6.61
CA ARG A 4 69.09 56.56 -5.68
C ARG A 4 68.08 56.46 -4.52
N MET A 5 66.92 55.86 -4.75
CA MET A 5 66.02 55.43 -3.67
C MET A 5 65.20 54.20 -4.12
N LEU A 6 65.83 53.03 -4.23
CA LEU A 6 65.06 51.84 -4.48
C LEU A 6 65.71 50.55 -3.98
N PRO A 7 66.15 50.44 -2.71
CA PRO A 7 66.16 49.09 -2.14
C PRO A 7 65.42 48.89 -0.82
N LEU A 8 64.84 49.94 -0.24
CA LEU A 8 64.18 49.76 1.11
C LEU A 8 62.75 49.19 1.08
N ALA A 9 62.09 49.29 -0.05
CA ALA A 9 60.68 48.82 -0.14
C ALA A 9 60.55 47.29 -0.37
N LEU A 10 61.59 46.63 -0.92
CA LEU A 10 61.50 45.17 -1.14
C LEU A 10 61.74 44.32 0.10
N GLY A 11 62.49 44.82 1.09
CA GLY A 11 62.79 44.06 2.32
C GLY A 11 61.59 43.90 3.28
N VAL A 12 60.72 44.92 3.37
CA VAL A 12 59.57 44.92 4.26
C VAL A 12 58.46 44.02 3.72
N GLY A 13 58.27 43.95 2.41
CA GLY A 13 57.28 43.12 1.76
C GLY A 13 57.55 41.61 1.93
N VAL A 14 58.81 41.18 1.86
CA VAL A 14 59.17 39.77 2.03
C VAL A 14 59.00 39.30 3.48
N LEU A 15 59.33 40.19 4.46
CA LEU A 15 59.15 39.85 5.88
C LEU A 15 57.67 39.73 6.28
N ALA A 16 56.82 40.59 5.71
CA ALA A 16 55.38 40.52 5.94
C ALA A 16 54.71 39.27 5.34
N LEU A 17 55.18 38.79 4.15
CA LEU A 17 54.70 37.56 3.52
C LEU A 17 55.11 36.30 4.27
N VAL A 18 56.30 36.25 4.87
CA VAL A 18 56.77 35.11 5.68
C VAL A 18 55.97 35.03 7.01
N LEU A 19 55.66 36.17 7.64
CA LEU A 19 54.85 36.18 8.86
C LEU A 19 53.40 35.81 8.60
N LEU A 20 52.79 36.24 7.51
CA LEU A 20 51.44 35.84 7.11
C LEU A 20 51.38 34.38 6.68
N GLY A 21 52.38 33.85 6.00
CA GLY A 21 52.47 32.43 5.62
C GLY A 21 52.63 31.53 6.87
N GLY A 22 53.40 31.96 7.86
CA GLY A 22 53.56 31.21 9.13
C GLY A 22 52.28 31.15 9.96
N ILE A 23 51.54 32.22 10.05
CA ILE A 23 50.25 32.24 10.77
C ILE A 23 49.16 31.40 10.05
N PHE A 24 49.16 31.43 8.71
CA PHE A 24 48.24 30.64 7.91
C PHE A 24 48.57 29.15 7.93
N GLY A 25 49.84 28.78 7.99
CA GLY A 25 50.25 27.39 8.14
C GLY A 25 49.93 26.78 9.50
N VAL A 26 49.96 27.56 10.58
CA VAL A 26 49.60 27.11 11.93
C VAL A 26 48.07 26.97 12.10
N LEU A 27 47.26 27.78 11.37
CA LEU A 27 45.79 27.61 11.39
C LEU A 27 45.31 26.39 10.62
N LEU A 28 46.09 25.93 9.60
CA LEU A 28 45.74 24.74 8.79
C LEU A 28 46.22 23.43 9.40
N SER A 29 47.10 23.48 10.37
CA SER A 29 47.65 22.32 11.06
C SER A 29 46.97 22.02 12.42
N ARG A 30 45.73 22.47 12.61
CA ARG A 30 44.89 21.87 13.66
C ARG A 30 44.72 20.41 13.27
N PRO A 31 45.19 19.43 14.08
CA PRO A 31 44.81 18.07 13.85
C PRO A 31 43.30 18.07 13.94
N VAL A 32 42.62 17.78 12.82
CA VAL A 32 41.24 17.31 12.87
C VAL A 32 41.34 16.04 13.70
N SER A 33 41.14 16.16 15.01
CA SER A 33 40.74 15.00 15.78
C SER A 33 39.48 14.47 15.09
N ALA A 34 39.69 13.54 14.16
CA ALA A 34 38.64 12.61 13.84
C ALA A 34 38.23 12.06 15.21
N ALA A 35 37.15 12.59 15.73
CA ALA A 35 36.41 11.89 16.76
C ALA A 35 36.18 10.52 16.13
N GLN A 36 37.08 9.57 16.43
CA GLN A 36 36.73 8.18 16.38
C GLN A 36 35.52 8.12 17.31
N ALA A 37 34.34 8.31 16.74
CA ALA A 37 33.13 7.76 17.31
C ALA A 37 33.51 6.28 17.49
N GLY A 38 33.96 5.98 18.69
CA GLY A 38 34.22 4.62 19.11
C GLY A 38 32.95 3.90 18.77
N VAL A 39 33.03 3.03 17.78
CA VAL A 39 32.00 2.04 17.51
C VAL A 39 32.06 1.13 18.74
N ASN A 40 31.56 1.64 19.89
CA ASN A 40 31.02 0.81 20.95
C ASN A 40 29.71 0.18 20.43
N GLY A 41 29.75 -0.24 19.16
CA GLY A 41 28.70 -1.05 18.59
C GLY A 41 28.81 -2.40 19.26
N SER A 42 27.94 -2.67 20.22
CA SER A 42 27.70 -4.05 20.62
C SER A 42 27.58 -4.87 19.32
N ARG A 43 28.37 -5.95 19.25
CA ARG A 43 28.28 -6.86 18.10
C ARG A 43 26.81 -7.28 17.95
N GLN A 44 26.24 -7.10 16.77
CA GLN A 44 24.81 -7.32 16.58
C GLN A 44 24.55 -7.97 15.22
N ILE A 45 23.47 -8.74 15.16
CA ILE A 45 22.94 -9.36 13.95
C ILE A 45 21.54 -8.82 13.73
N THR A 46 21.29 -8.27 12.53
CA THR A 46 19.97 -7.85 12.10
C THR A 46 19.49 -8.78 11.00
N VAL A 47 18.30 -9.33 11.17
CA VAL A 47 17.67 -10.27 10.25
C VAL A 47 16.23 -9.88 9.97
N ILE A 48 15.73 -10.32 8.82
CA ILE A 48 14.31 -10.20 8.48
C ILE A 48 13.72 -11.60 8.44
N GLY A 49 12.69 -11.81 9.25
CA GLY A 49 11.81 -12.97 9.18
C GLY A 49 10.56 -12.63 8.39
N THR A 50 10.11 -13.56 7.58
CA THR A 50 8.82 -13.48 6.87
C THR A 50 7.96 -14.64 7.35
N GLY A 51 6.74 -14.34 7.74
CA GLY A 51 5.72 -15.32 8.09
C GLY A 51 4.57 -15.23 7.11
N GLU A 52 4.05 -16.36 6.70
CA GLU A 52 2.98 -16.49 5.71
C GLU A 52 1.92 -17.44 6.23
N VAL A 53 0.66 -17.05 6.07
CA VAL A 53 -0.51 -17.88 6.39
C VAL A 53 -1.45 -17.89 5.21
N LYS A 54 -1.83 -19.07 4.76
CA LYS A 54 -2.85 -19.23 3.73
C LYS A 54 -4.24 -19.17 4.37
N VAL A 55 -5.14 -18.45 3.73
CA VAL A 55 -6.51 -18.24 4.21
C VAL A 55 -7.48 -18.23 3.04
N THR A 56 -8.63 -18.85 3.24
CA THR A 56 -9.73 -18.76 2.27
C THR A 56 -10.54 -17.50 2.59
N PRO A 57 -10.75 -16.58 1.62
CA PRO A 57 -11.63 -15.43 1.80
C PRO A 57 -13.04 -15.85 2.20
N ASP A 58 -13.66 -15.09 3.08
CA ASP A 58 -15.01 -15.29 3.58
C ASP A 58 -15.97 -14.16 3.19
N THR A 59 -15.44 -13.10 2.60
CA THR A 59 -16.16 -11.86 2.31
C THR A 59 -15.83 -11.40 0.89
N ALA A 60 -16.80 -10.80 0.20
CA ALA A 60 -16.60 -10.13 -1.08
C ALA A 60 -17.04 -8.67 -1.00
N ASN A 61 -16.26 -7.77 -1.55
CA ASN A 61 -16.62 -6.38 -1.79
C ASN A 61 -16.91 -6.21 -3.29
N VAL A 62 -18.10 -5.73 -3.60
CA VAL A 62 -18.59 -5.55 -4.98
C VAL A 62 -19.07 -4.13 -5.16
N GLN A 63 -18.76 -3.52 -6.29
CA GLN A 63 -19.34 -2.24 -6.68
C GLN A 63 -20.55 -2.48 -7.59
N ILE A 64 -21.73 -2.03 -7.13
CA ILE A 64 -23.01 -2.17 -7.84
C ILE A 64 -23.50 -0.77 -8.13
N GLY A 65 -23.80 -0.48 -9.40
CA GLY A 65 -24.23 0.85 -9.82
C GLY A 65 -25.48 0.85 -10.66
N VAL A 66 -26.07 2.03 -10.71
CA VAL A 66 -27.18 2.40 -11.56
C VAL A 66 -26.76 3.59 -12.40
N GLN A 67 -26.89 3.45 -13.71
CA GLN A 67 -26.71 4.52 -14.67
C GLN A 67 -28.01 4.78 -15.39
N THR A 68 -28.43 6.04 -15.45
CA THR A 68 -29.64 6.49 -16.13
C THR A 68 -29.37 7.68 -17.01
N ASP A 69 -30.17 7.82 -18.05
CA ASP A 69 -30.14 8.95 -18.95
C ASP A 69 -31.46 9.73 -18.85
N GLY A 70 -31.40 11.04 -19.13
CA GLY A 70 -32.57 11.91 -19.18
C GLY A 70 -32.33 13.12 -20.08
N ALA A 71 -33.40 13.76 -20.55
CA ALA A 71 -33.28 14.99 -21.33
C ALA A 71 -32.80 16.16 -20.47
N THR A 72 -33.15 16.13 -19.18
CA THR A 72 -32.69 17.09 -18.16
C THR A 72 -31.97 16.37 -17.03
N THR A 73 -31.13 17.11 -16.31
CA THR A 73 -30.43 16.60 -15.11
C THR A 73 -31.45 16.11 -14.07
N GLN A 74 -32.57 16.78 -13.92
CA GLN A 74 -33.58 16.44 -12.95
C GLN A 74 -34.26 15.10 -13.28
N GLU A 75 -34.62 14.87 -14.55
CA GLU A 75 -35.20 13.61 -15.02
C GLU A 75 -34.23 12.45 -14.82
N ALA A 76 -32.96 12.61 -15.26
CA ALA A 76 -31.94 11.58 -15.13
C ALA A 76 -31.68 11.22 -13.64
N LEU A 77 -31.64 12.23 -12.75
CA LEU A 77 -31.41 12.04 -11.32
C LEU A 77 -32.61 11.38 -10.65
N GLN A 78 -33.84 11.76 -11.00
CA GLN A 78 -35.04 11.15 -10.44
C GLN A 78 -35.11 9.65 -10.82
N ALA A 79 -34.92 9.34 -12.09
CA ALA A 79 -34.89 7.95 -12.57
C ALA A 79 -33.78 7.14 -11.87
N ASN A 80 -32.60 7.75 -11.65
CA ASN A 80 -31.50 7.12 -10.95
C ASN A 80 -31.85 6.80 -9.50
N ASN A 81 -32.43 7.76 -8.77
CA ASN A 81 -32.82 7.58 -7.37
C ASN A 81 -33.87 6.47 -7.21
N ASP A 82 -34.88 6.45 -8.09
CA ASP A 82 -35.95 5.43 -8.05
C ASP A 82 -35.39 4.03 -8.29
N GLN A 83 -34.50 3.90 -9.28
CA GLN A 83 -33.86 2.63 -9.63
C GLN A 83 -32.87 2.17 -8.55
N LEU A 84 -32.07 3.11 -8.01
CA LEU A 84 -31.14 2.80 -6.91
C LEU A 84 -31.88 2.38 -5.64
N ALA A 85 -33.02 3.02 -5.33
CA ALA A 85 -33.85 2.62 -4.19
C ALA A 85 -34.37 1.18 -4.34
N ALA A 86 -34.78 0.77 -5.55
CA ALA A 86 -35.17 -0.61 -5.82
C ALA A 86 -34.00 -1.60 -5.65
N VAL A 87 -32.79 -1.23 -6.10
CA VAL A 87 -31.58 -2.03 -5.91
C VAL A 87 -31.26 -2.19 -4.41
N ILE A 88 -31.30 -1.10 -3.63
CA ILE A 88 -31.04 -1.14 -2.18
C ILE A 88 -32.09 -2.00 -1.46
N ALA A 89 -33.37 -1.85 -1.82
CA ALA A 89 -34.44 -2.67 -1.26
C ALA A 89 -34.21 -4.16 -1.53
N LYS A 90 -33.77 -4.50 -2.75
CA LYS A 90 -33.44 -5.87 -3.13
C LYS A 90 -32.22 -6.43 -2.40
N LEU A 91 -31.19 -5.63 -2.20
CA LEU A 91 -30.04 -6.03 -1.38
C LEU A 91 -30.45 -6.39 0.05
N LYS A 92 -31.28 -5.54 0.67
CA LYS A 92 -31.83 -5.81 2.03
C LYS A 92 -32.72 -7.06 2.07
N GLU A 93 -33.57 -7.27 1.06
CA GLU A 93 -34.40 -8.49 0.91
C GLU A 93 -33.54 -9.75 0.83
N LEU A 94 -32.37 -9.67 0.13
CA LEU A 94 -31.43 -10.77 -0.01
C LEU A 94 -30.50 -10.93 1.20
N GLY A 95 -30.75 -10.20 2.30
CA GLY A 95 -30.06 -10.37 3.58
C GLY A 95 -28.77 -9.56 3.73
N ILE A 96 -28.53 -8.53 2.91
CA ILE A 96 -27.44 -7.60 3.12
C ILE A 96 -27.83 -6.57 4.16
N ASP A 97 -27.04 -6.48 5.23
CA ASP A 97 -27.21 -5.48 6.28
C ASP A 97 -26.99 -4.06 5.74
N GLU A 98 -27.71 -3.09 6.28
CA GLU A 98 -27.57 -1.69 5.88
C GLU A 98 -26.14 -1.13 6.06
N LYS A 99 -25.44 -1.57 7.11
CA LYS A 99 -24.04 -1.21 7.36
C LYS A 99 -23.06 -1.71 6.28
N ASP A 100 -23.47 -2.73 5.53
CA ASP A 100 -22.68 -3.35 4.45
C ASP A 100 -23.03 -2.77 3.06
N ILE A 101 -23.92 -1.74 3.00
CA ILE A 101 -24.28 -1.00 1.79
C ILE A 101 -23.84 0.45 1.96
N GLN A 102 -22.87 0.89 1.16
CA GLN A 102 -22.34 2.25 1.21
C GLN A 102 -22.39 2.90 -0.17
N THR A 103 -22.95 4.10 -0.27
CA THR A 103 -22.84 4.89 -1.50
C THR A 103 -21.38 5.35 -1.65
N SER A 104 -20.77 5.04 -2.78
CA SER A 104 -19.37 5.34 -3.04
C SER A 104 -19.15 6.44 -4.09
N GLY A 105 -20.15 6.75 -4.89
CA GLY A 105 -20.03 7.79 -5.89
C GLY A 105 -21.34 8.17 -6.55
N LEU A 106 -21.54 9.47 -6.78
CA LEU A 106 -22.60 10.04 -7.61
C LEU A 106 -21.94 10.95 -8.63
N ASN A 107 -22.16 10.67 -9.90
CA ASN A 107 -21.62 11.46 -11.00
C ASN A 107 -22.72 11.84 -11.97
N ILE A 108 -22.68 13.07 -12.47
CA ILE A 108 -23.61 13.58 -13.46
C ILE A 108 -22.80 14.14 -14.60
N TYR A 109 -23.04 13.64 -15.82
CA TYR A 109 -22.34 14.04 -17.03
C TYR A 109 -23.30 14.55 -18.10
N PRO A 110 -22.99 15.64 -18.78
CA PRO A 110 -23.71 16.03 -19.98
C PRO A 110 -23.37 15.03 -21.11
N ARG A 111 -24.39 14.66 -21.88
CA ARG A 111 -24.21 13.93 -23.14
C ARG A 111 -24.33 14.91 -24.29
N TYR A 112 -23.41 14.81 -25.22
CA TYR A 112 -23.41 15.65 -26.40
C TYR A 112 -24.01 14.87 -27.58
N ASN A 113 -24.55 15.60 -28.57
CA ASN A 113 -24.94 15.05 -29.86
C ASN A 113 -23.72 14.55 -30.64
N ASP A 114 -23.94 13.86 -31.73
CA ASP A 114 -22.90 13.18 -32.51
C ASP A 114 -21.81 14.13 -33.04
N ASP A 115 -22.15 15.40 -33.31
CA ASP A 115 -21.21 16.44 -33.75
C ASP A 115 -20.50 17.16 -32.61
N GLY A 116 -20.83 16.86 -31.34
CA GLY A 116 -20.21 17.43 -30.15
C GLY A 116 -20.55 18.89 -29.87
N THR A 117 -21.50 19.49 -30.60
CA THR A 117 -21.76 20.95 -30.57
C THR A 117 -22.81 21.36 -29.54
N SER A 118 -23.72 20.45 -29.18
CA SER A 118 -24.81 20.73 -28.23
C SER A 118 -25.06 19.57 -27.26
N ILE A 119 -25.59 19.91 -26.10
CA ILE A 119 -25.97 18.91 -25.10
C ILE A 119 -27.28 18.24 -25.55
N SER A 120 -27.25 16.91 -25.71
CA SER A 120 -28.40 16.10 -26.09
C SER A 120 -29.15 15.47 -24.91
N GLY A 121 -28.57 15.56 -23.69
CA GLY A 121 -29.13 15.01 -22.47
C GLY A 121 -28.10 14.92 -21.36
N TYR A 122 -28.46 14.22 -20.31
CA TYR A 122 -27.60 14.02 -19.14
C TYR A 122 -27.60 12.56 -18.74
N GLN A 123 -26.48 12.11 -18.25
CA GLN A 123 -26.26 10.79 -17.70
C GLN A 123 -25.94 10.89 -16.22
N VAL A 124 -26.61 10.12 -15.39
CA VAL A 124 -26.36 10.01 -13.95
C VAL A 124 -25.87 8.61 -13.64
N SER A 125 -24.75 8.49 -12.96
CA SER A 125 -24.21 7.23 -12.46
C SER A 125 -24.08 7.30 -10.94
N ASN A 126 -24.66 6.34 -10.24
CA ASN A 126 -24.58 6.20 -8.80
C ASN A 126 -24.10 4.79 -8.45
N THR A 127 -23.11 4.69 -7.58
CA THR A 127 -22.43 3.44 -7.25
C THR A 127 -22.49 3.16 -5.76
N LEU A 128 -22.77 1.91 -5.41
CA LEU A 128 -22.74 1.37 -4.07
C LEU A 128 -21.54 0.44 -3.93
N ASN A 129 -20.84 0.53 -2.81
CA ASN A 129 -19.95 -0.53 -2.32
C ASN A 129 -20.78 -1.47 -1.44
N VAL A 130 -20.82 -2.73 -1.79
CA VAL A 130 -21.60 -3.75 -1.09
C VAL A 130 -20.67 -4.83 -0.55
N THR A 131 -20.74 -5.09 0.75
CA THR A 131 -20.00 -6.16 1.40
C THR A 131 -20.88 -7.40 1.53
N ILE A 132 -20.49 -8.48 0.86
CA ILE A 132 -21.18 -9.77 0.87
C ILE A 132 -20.42 -10.71 1.80
N ARG A 133 -21.03 -11.07 2.94
CA ARG A 133 -20.43 -11.95 3.95
C ARG A 133 -20.70 -13.43 3.72
N ASN A 134 -21.65 -13.77 2.86
CA ASN A 134 -21.94 -15.14 2.47
C ASN A 134 -21.63 -15.32 0.97
N LEU A 135 -20.43 -15.76 0.67
CA LEU A 135 -19.96 -15.93 -0.71
C LEU A 135 -20.80 -16.93 -1.52
N ALA A 136 -21.40 -17.93 -0.85
CA ALA A 136 -22.25 -18.91 -1.54
C ALA A 136 -23.52 -18.27 -2.17
N GLN A 137 -23.97 -17.15 -1.63
CA GLN A 137 -25.14 -16.41 -2.13
C GLN A 137 -24.77 -15.28 -3.10
N ALA A 138 -23.49 -15.02 -3.33
CA ALA A 138 -23.05 -13.87 -4.12
C ALA A 138 -23.58 -13.90 -5.57
N GLY A 139 -23.68 -15.07 -6.18
CA GLY A 139 -24.25 -15.22 -7.53
C GLY A 139 -25.74 -14.86 -7.58
N ASP A 140 -26.55 -15.44 -6.68
CA ASP A 140 -27.99 -15.17 -6.61
C ASP A 140 -28.28 -13.70 -6.24
N LEU A 141 -27.40 -13.09 -5.43
CA LEU A 141 -27.47 -11.67 -5.08
C LEU A 141 -27.24 -10.78 -6.30
N LEU A 142 -26.17 -11.04 -7.06
CA LEU A 142 -25.86 -10.27 -8.26
C LEU A 142 -26.96 -10.39 -9.33
N ASP A 143 -27.49 -11.58 -9.54
CA ASP A 143 -28.63 -11.80 -10.41
C ASP A 143 -29.87 -11.01 -9.93
N GLY A 144 -30.10 -11.00 -8.62
CA GLY A 144 -31.21 -10.29 -8.01
C GLY A 144 -31.14 -8.79 -8.18
N VAL A 145 -29.98 -8.18 -7.97
CA VAL A 145 -29.81 -6.72 -8.10
C VAL A 145 -29.84 -6.26 -9.56
N VAL A 146 -29.34 -7.06 -10.50
CA VAL A 146 -29.48 -6.78 -11.93
C VAL A 146 -30.95 -6.78 -12.35
N LYS A 147 -31.75 -7.73 -11.88
CA LYS A 147 -33.21 -7.75 -12.11
C LYS A 147 -33.92 -6.58 -11.45
N ALA A 148 -33.39 -6.06 -10.35
CA ALA A 148 -33.95 -4.89 -9.66
C ALA A 148 -33.54 -3.55 -10.32
N GLY A 149 -32.64 -3.57 -11.32
CA GLY A 149 -32.30 -2.40 -12.10
C GLY A 149 -30.82 -2.00 -12.03
N ALA A 150 -29.95 -2.71 -11.30
CA ALA A 150 -28.53 -2.49 -11.40
C ALA A 150 -28.04 -2.80 -12.82
N ASN A 151 -27.37 -1.83 -13.45
CA ASN A 151 -26.84 -1.98 -14.82
C ASN A 151 -25.33 -1.77 -14.89
N GLN A 152 -24.69 -1.55 -13.74
CA GLN A 152 -23.24 -1.48 -13.57
C GLN A 152 -22.84 -2.40 -12.43
N VAL A 153 -21.98 -3.37 -12.71
CA VAL A 153 -21.35 -4.23 -11.69
C VAL A 153 -19.86 -4.27 -12.01
N TYR A 154 -19.05 -3.80 -11.05
CA TYR A 154 -17.61 -3.73 -11.19
C TYR A 154 -16.94 -4.56 -10.13
N GLY A 155 -16.00 -5.37 -10.52
CA GLY A 155 -15.03 -6.06 -9.69
C GLY A 155 -15.63 -6.80 -8.49
N ILE A 156 -15.22 -8.03 -8.30
CA ILE A 156 -15.47 -8.77 -7.07
C ILE A 156 -14.11 -8.89 -6.39
N ASN A 157 -13.93 -8.18 -5.28
CA ASN A 157 -12.71 -8.24 -4.50
C ASN A 157 -12.97 -9.11 -3.27
N LEU A 158 -12.32 -10.25 -3.25
CA LEU A 158 -12.43 -11.20 -2.14
C LEU A 158 -11.49 -10.79 -1.01
N SER A 159 -11.94 -10.89 0.23
CA SER A 159 -11.17 -10.53 1.41
C SER A 159 -11.56 -11.42 2.60
N VAL A 160 -10.78 -11.32 3.67
CA VAL A 160 -11.08 -11.91 4.97
C VAL A 160 -11.65 -10.82 5.86
N ALA A 161 -12.83 -11.02 6.42
CA ALA A 161 -13.51 -10.02 7.26
C ALA A 161 -12.70 -9.68 8.52
N ASP A 162 -12.10 -10.68 9.15
CA ASP A 162 -11.22 -10.50 10.31
C ASP A 162 -9.90 -11.26 10.10
N ALA A 163 -8.89 -10.51 9.70
CA ALA A 163 -7.54 -11.04 9.47
C ALA A 163 -6.69 -11.14 10.74
N SER A 164 -7.15 -10.64 11.89
CA SER A 164 -6.34 -10.45 13.10
C SER A 164 -5.70 -11.73 13.62
N SER A 165 -6.46 -12.85 13.61
CA SER A 165 -5.95 -14.14 14.05
C SER A 165 -4.89 -14.71 13.10
N PHE A 166 -5.03 -14.50 11.80
CA PHE A 166 -4.09 -14.92 10.78
C PHE A 166 -2.81 -14.06 10.79
N GLU A 167 -2.98 -12.76 11.03
CA GLU A 167 -1.84 -11.85 11.23
C GLU A 167 -1.03 -12.24 12.47
N ALA A 168 -1.69 -12.64 13.57
CA ALA A 168 -1.01 -13.13 14.75
C ALA A 168 -0.17 -14.40 14.45
N GLN A 169 -0.74 -15.34 13.70
CA GLN A 169 -0.03 -16.54 13.26
C GLN A 169 1.16 -16.22 12.32
N ALA A 170 0.96 -15.29 11.37
CA ALA A 170 2.02 -14.85 10.47
C ALA A 170 3.15 -14.16 11.25
N ARG A 171 2.81 -13.36 12.27
CA ARG A 171 3.79 -12.70 13.16
C ARG A 171 4.62 -13.73 13.93
N GLU A 172 3.99 -14.73 14.49
CA GLU A 172 4.70 -15.81 15.19
C GLU A 172 5.64 -16.58 14.24
N ALA A 173 5.17 -16.91 13.05
CA ALA A 173 5.98 -17.55 12.02
C ALA A 173 7.17 -16.68 11.60
N ALA A 174 6.96 -15.36 11.41
CA ALA A 174 8.02 -14.43 11.05
C ALA A 174 9.10 -14.35 12.14
N LEU A 175 8.73 -14.26 13.42
CA LEU A 175 9.67 -14.24 14.54
C LEU A 175 10.48 -15.54 14.62
N LYS A 176 9.85 -16.70 14.39
CA LYS A 176 10.53 -17.98 14.34
C LYS A 176 11.57 -18.03 13.22
N VAL A 177 11.22 -17.58 12.04
CA VAL A 177 12.14 -17.50 10.89
C VAL A 177 13.29 -16.53 11.16
N ALA A 178 13.00 -15.35 11.73
CA ALA A 178 14.02 -14.37 12.11
C ALA A 178 15.02 -14.98 13.11
N LYS A 179 14.54 -15.67 14.15
CA LYS A 179 15.39 -16.34 15.13
C LYS A 179 16.28 -17.39 14.49
N GLN A 180 15.73 -18.27 13.66
CA GLN A 180 16.51 -19.30 12.94
C GLN A 180 17.61 -18.70 12.07
N LYS A 181 17.30 -17.63 11.32
CA LYS A 181 18.29 -16.91 10.50
C LYS A 181 19.40 -16.30 11.36
N ALA A 182 19.03 -15.68 12.50
CA ALA A 182 20.01 -15.10 13.41
C ALA A 182 20.95 -16.16 13.99
N GLU A 183 20.42 -17.32 14.40
CA GLU A 183 21.21 -18.44 14.92
C GLU A 183 22.20 -18.98 13.88
N GLN A 184 21.77 -19.15 12.63
CA GLN A 184 22.62 -19.59 11.52
C GLN A 184 23.75 -18.57 11.24
N LEU A 185 23.44 -17.28 11.21
CA LEU A 185 24.43 -16.22 10.99
C LEU A 185 25.42 -16.10 12.15
N ALA A 186 24.95 -16.23 13.39
CA ALA A 186 25.78 -16.18 14.58
C ALA A 186 26.80 -17.33 14.56
N GLN A 187 26.33 -18.57 14.30
CA GLN A 187 27.21 -19.74 14.20
C GLN A 187 28.26 -19.58 13.08
N ALA A 188 27.84 -19.13 11.88
CA ALA A 188 28.74 -18.92 10.75
C ALA A 188 29.79 -17.85 11.03
N SER A 189 29.51 -16.89 11.93
CA SER A 189 30.44 -15.84 12.36
C SER A 189 31.26 -16.19 13.60
N GLY A 190 31.15 -17.44 14.08
CA GLY A 190 31.89 -17.91 15.27
C GLY A 190 31.35 -17.39 16.60
N GLY A 191 30.08 -17.03 16.65
CA GLY A 191 29.41 -16.51 17.85
C GLY A 191 28.08 -17.22 18.14
N SER A 192 27.32 -16.66 19.04
CA SER A 192 25.98 -17.11 19.41
C SER A 192 25.01 -15.93 19.51
N VAL A 193 23.71 -16.18 19.34
CA VAL A 193 22.66 -15.18 19.47
C VAL A 193 22.45 -14.84 20.94
N GLY A 194 22.52 -13.55 21.26
CA GLY A 194 22.22 -13.00 22.59
C GLY A 194 20.76 -12.53 22.70
N GLN A 195 20.56 -11.49 23.49
CA GLN A 195 19.23 -10.90 23.70
C GLN A 195 18.72 -10.14 22.47
N VAL A 196 17.41 -10.00 22.37
CA VAL A 196 16.77 -9.12 21.39
C VAL A 196 17.04 -7.66 21.79
N LEU A 197 17.53 -6.87 20.84
CA LEU A 197 17.80 -5.44 21.04
C LEU A 197 16.68 -4.58 20.45
N VAL A 198 16.24 -4.90 19.23
CA VAL A 198 15.21 -4.16 18.51
C VAL A 198 14.32 -5.12 17.74
N VAL A 199 13.02 -4.86 17.77
CA VAL A 199 12.04 -5.51 16.90
C VAL A 199 11.28 -4.43 16.16
N THR A 200 11.23 -4.53 14.85
CA THR A 200 10.45 -3.63 14.00
C THR A 200 9.55 -4.45 13.10
N GLU A 201 8.24 -4.24 13.23
CA GLU A 201 7.26 -4.82 12.33
C GLU A 201 7.02 -3.86 11.17
N SER A 202 7.18 -4.35 9.95
CA SER A 202 6.82 -3.61 8.75
C SER A 202 5.44 -4.08 8.29
N ILE A 203 4.45 -3.24 8.44
CA ILE A 203 3.11 -3.48 7.89
C ILE A 203 3.19 -3.18 6.39
N GLY A 204 3.78 -4.09 5.67
CA GLY A 204 3.77 -4.11 4.22
C GLY A 204 2.92 -5.30 3.79
N SER A 205 1.65 -5.08 3.51
CA SER A 205 0.92 -6.05 2.71
C SER A 205 1.63 -6.12 1.35
N VAL A 206 2.42 -7.16 1.16
CA VAL A 206 2.86 -7.52 -0.19
C VAL A 206 1.58 -7.95 -0.91
N PRO A 207 1.14 -7.25 -1.96
CA PRO A 207 0.00 -7.69 -2.74
C PRO A 207 0.34 -9.06 -3.29
N VAL A 208 -0.30 -10.08 -2.76
CA VAL A 208 -0.17 -11.43 -3.33
C VAL A 208 -1.00 -11.43 -4.60
N LEU A 209 -0.33 -11.57 -5.72
CA LEU A 209 -1.01 -11.77 -7.01
C LEU A 209 -1.89 -13.02 -6.87
N PRO A 210 -3.20 -12.92 -7.16
CA PRO A 210 -4.05 -14.10 -7.16
C PRO A 210 -3.49 -15.10 -8.16
N VAL A 211 -3.23 -16.32 -7.72
CA VAL A 211 -2.88 -17.40 -8.62
C VAL A 211 -4.16 -17.75 -9.36
N ALA A 212 -4.27 -17.31 -10.61
CA ALA A 212 -5.38 -17.65 -11.46
C ALA A 212 -5.32 -19.15 -11.76
N TYR A 213 -6.16 -19.93 -11.10
CA TYR A 213 -6.46 -21.27 -11.59
C TYR A 213 -7.27 -21.09 -12.88
N ALA A 214 -6.76 -21.65 -13.98
CA ALA A 214 -7.49 -21.75 -15.24
C ALA A 214 -8.75 -22.59 -14.97
N ALA A 215 -9.89 -21.95 -14.86
CA ALA A 215 -11.18 -22.62 -14.83
C ALA A 215 -11.48 -23.09 -16.25
N ASP A 216 -11.66 -24.39 -16.44
CA ASP A 216 -12.22 -24.96 -17.66
C ASP A 216 -13.61 -24.33 -17.88
N MET A 217 -13.71 -23.50 -18.89
CA MET A 217 -14.96 -22.89 -19.34
C MET A 217 -15.81 -23.92 -20.05
N ALA A 218 -16.53 -24.76 -19.30
CA ALA A 218 -17.61 -25.56 -19.83
C ALA A 218 -18.82 -24.65 -20.05
N ALA A 219 -19.12 -24.34 -21.29
CA ALA A 219 -20.27 -23.54 -21.71
C ALA A 219 -21.59 -24.24 -21.33
N GLY A 220 -22.42 -23.60 -20.54
CA GLY A 220 -23.79 -23.99 -20.25
C GLY A 220 -24.32 -23.30 -19.01
N ASN A 221 -25.35 -22.43 -19.13
CA ASN A 221 -26.20 -21.81 -18.08
C ASN A 221 -25.69 -21.82 -16.64
N ALA A 222 -24.44 -21.48 -16.43
CA ALA A 222 -23.84 -21.51 -15.12
C ALA A 222 -24.20 -20.18 -14.40
N LYS A 223 -24.91 -20.28 -13.27
CA LYS A 223 -24.98 -19.20 -12.28
C LYS A 223 -23.54 -18.70 -12.03
N LEU A 224 -23.38 -17.40 -11.84
CA LEU A 224 -22.09 -16.81 -11.51
C LEU A 224 -21.58 -17.43 -10.19
N ALA A 225 -20.67 -18.39 -10.30
CA ALA A 225 -20.06 -19.03 -9.14
C ALA A 225 -18.83 -18.22 -8.72
N VAL A 226 -18.90 -17.62 -7.53
CA VAL A 226 -17.73 -16.96 -6.95
C VAL A 226 -16.84 -18.03 -6.33
N GLN A 227 -15.63 -18.20 -6.88
CA GLN A 227 -14.62 -19.12 -6.38
C GLN A 227 -13.63 -18.34 -5.50
N PRO A 228 -13.59 -18.53 -4.17
CA PRO A 228 -12.79 -17.71 -3.29
C PRO A 228 -11.27 -17.96 -3.43
N GLY A 229 -10.85 -19.14 -3.89
CA GLY A 229 -9.44 -19.51 -3.93
C GLY A 229 -8.77 -19.46 -2.54
N GLU A 230 -7.45 -19.30 -2.53
CA GLU A 230 -6.67 -19.05 -1.32
C GLU A 230 -5.93 -17.70 -1.47
N GLN A 231 -5.88 -16.95 -0.40
CA GLN A 231 -5.03 -15.76 -0.27
C GLN A 231 -3.93 -16.03 0.74
N THR A 232 -2.80 -15.33 0.61
CA THR A 232 -1.69 -15.43 1.58
C THR A 232 -1.59 -14.13 2.34
N ILE A 233 -1.70 -14.20 3.66
CA ILE A 233 -1.37 -13.10 4.55
C ILE A 233 0.11 -13.23 4.86
N SER A 234 0.91 -12.23 4.50
CA SER A 234 2.36 -12.18 4.71
C SER A 234 2.74 -11.01 5.58
N LEU A 235 3.64 -11.25 6.54
CA LEU A 235 4.11 -10.24 7.46
C LEU A 235 5.62 -10.33 7.59
N GLN A 236 6.30 -9.19 7.61
CA GLN A 236 7.75 -9.11 7.75
C GLN A 236 8.13 -8.44 9.09
N ILE A 237 9.05 -9.08 9.81
CA ILE A 237 9.60 -8.55 11.05
C ILE A 237 11.12 -8.50 10.94
N GLN A 238 11.67 -7.32 11.16
CA GLN A 238 13.10 -7.14 11.34
C GLN A 238 13.44 -7.24 12.82
N VAL A 239 14.41 -8.10 13.14
CA VAL A 239 14.87 -8.29 14.51
C VAL A 239 16.38 -8.09 14.57
N THR A 240 16.83 -7.28 15.51
CA THR A 240 18.23 -7.09 15.84
C THR A 240 18.54 -7.80 17.14
N TYR A 241 19.52 -8.69 17.11
CA TYR A 241 20.01 -9.45 18.26
C TYR A 241 21.43 -9.03 18.61
N GLU A 242 21.77 -9.13 19.89
CA GLU A 242 23.16 -9.11 20.35
C GLU A 242 23.90 -10.33 19.77
N LEU A 243 25.16 -10.15 19.35
CA LEU A 243 26.08 -11.23 18.96
C LEU A 243 27.09 -11.44 20.09
N ARG A 244 27.12 -12.62 20.67
CA ARG A 244 28.04 -13.08 21.73
C ARG A 244 29.13 -13.98 21.20
#